data_98addb8d787f05fe351059a6ef5e848d
#
_entry.id   98addb8d787f05fe351059a6ef5e848d
#
_cell.length_a   1.000
_cell.length_b   1.000
_cell.length_c   1.000
_cell.angle_alpha   90.00
_cell.angle_beta   90.00
_cell.angle_gamma   90.00
#
_symmetry.space_group_name_H-M   'P 1'
#
loop_
_entity.id
_entity.type
_entity.pdbx_description
1 polymer ?
#
loop_
_entity_poly.entity_id
_entity_poly.type
_entity_poly.pdbx_seq_one_letter_code
_entity_poly.pdbx_strand_id
1 'polypeptide(L)'
;MTNPSAPYTFQVTFDAAQPHVLADWWAQALGWSVEPQDAEFIRSMIAQGFASEAETTEHRGALVWAAGAAINHPDGAAPRLLFNQVPEPKTVKNRVHLDLRSAAPATQEELDRLAALGAERVGKGRQGPHQWVVFADPEGNEFCLAVAELS
;
A
#
# COMPACT_ATOMS: atom_id res chain seq x y z
N MET A 1 33.37 -9.09 -8.80
CA MET A 1 32.26 -8.41 -8.08
C MET A 1 32.30 -8.80 -6.62
N THR A 2 32.15 -7.86 -5.72
CA THR A 2 32.09 -8.13 -4.29
C THR A 2 30.63 -8.15 -3.84
N ASN A 3 30.26 -9.17 -3.09
CA ASN A 3 28.94 -9.24 -2.46
C ASN A 3 28.94 -8.46 -1.16
N PRO A 4 27.79 -7.97 -0.68
CA PRO A 4 27.70 -7.37 0.64
C PRO A 4 28.06 -8.40 1.73
N SER A 5 28.52 -7.93 2.87
CA SER A 5 28.87 -8.78 4.02
C SER A 5 27.67 -9.54 4.59
N ALA A 6 26.45 -9.03 4.37
CA ALA A 6 25.16 -9.67 4.67
C ALA A 6 24.13 -9.25 3.62
N PRO A 7 23.13 -10.10 3.29
CA PRO A 7 22.06 -9.70 2.40
C PRO A 7 21.22 -8.58 2.99
N TYR A 8 20.79 -7.63 2.15
CA TYR A 8 19.87 -6.58 2.54
C TYR A 8 18.43 -7.09 2.59
N THR A 9 17.64 -6.52 3.49
CA THR A 9 16.18 -6.60 3.47
C THR A 9 15.61 -5.30 2.93
N PHE A 10 14.31 -5.24 2.67
CA PHE A 10 13.64 -4.04 2.17
C PHE A 10 12.21 -3.93 2.71
N GLN A 11 11.69 -2.72 2.69
CA GLN A 11 10.25 -2.43 2.73
C GLN A 11 9.87 -1.74 1.43
N VAL A 12 8.58 -1.74 1.10
CA VAL A 12 8.05 -0.98 -0.04
C VAL A 12 7.46 0.32 0.48
N THR A 13 7.80 1.43 -0.14
CA THR A 13 7.25 2.74 0.20
C THR A 13 6.48 3.30 -1.00
N PHE A 14 5.23 3.68 -0.76
CA PHE A 14 4.39 4.43 -1.69
C PHE A 14 4.44 5.90 -1.30
N ASP A 15 4.76 6.76 -2.24
CA ASP A 15 4.50 8.18 -2.11
C ASP A 15 3.01 8.44 -2.39
N ALA A 16 2.37 9.22 -1.53
CA ALA A 16 0.92 9.38 -1.52
C ALA A 16 0.50 10.83 -1.20
N ALA A 17 -0.61 11.26 -1.75
CA ALA A 17 -1.23 12.52 -1.36
C ALA A 17 -1.94 12.40 0.01
N GLN A 18 -2.59 11.25 0.25
CA GLN A 18 -3.31 10.95 1.48
C GLN A 18 -2.89 9.58 2.04
N PRO A 19 -1.75 9.50 2.74
CA PRO A 19 -1.14 8.23 3.13
C PRO A 19 -2.02 7.37 4.04
N HIS A 20 -2.78 7.97 4.96
CA HIS A 20 -3.67 7.21 5.85
C HIS A 20 -4.86 6.59 5.10
N VAL A 21 -5.46 7.34 4.18
CA VAL A 21 -6.57 6.86 3.35
C VAL A 21 -6.08 5.73 2.42
N LEU A 22 -4.91 5.91 1.82
CA LEU A 22 -4.33 4.91 0.92
C LEU A 22 -3.89 3.65 1.68
N ALA A 23 -3.32 3.81 2.88
CA ALA A 23 -2.97 2.68 3.74
C ALA A 23 -4.20 1.86 4.13
N ASP A 24 -5.30 2.51 4.53
CA ASP A 24 -6.56 1.83 4.83
C ASP A 24 -7.10 1.05 3.64
N TRP A 25 -7.03 1.66 2.45
CA TRP A 25 -7.47 1.01 1.21
C TRP A 25 -6.65 -0.26 0.92
N TRP A 26 -5.33 -0.14 0.97
CA TRP A 26 -4.44 -1.28 0.72
C TRP A 26 -4.58 -2.38 1.78
N ALA A 27 -4.78 -2.00 3.04
CA ALA A 27 -5.06 -2.96 4.10
C ALA A 27 -6.31 -3.80 3.80
N GLN A 28 -7.39 -3.16 3.35
CA GLN A 28 -8.61 -3.86 2.94
C GLN A 28 -8.39 -4.70 1.68
N ALA A 29 -7.73 -4.16 0.67
CA ALA A 29 -7.46 -4.86 -0.58
C ALA A 29 -6.65 -6.14 -0.36
N LEU A 30 -5.63 -6.09 0.50
CA LEU A 30 -4.71 -7.20 0.77
C LEU A 30 -5.16 -8.12 1.91
N GLY A 31 -6.12 -7.72 2.74
CA GLY A 31 -6.43 -8.41 3.99
C GLY A 31 -5.33 -8.26 5.05
N TRP A 32 -4.64 -7.13 5.06
CA TRP A 32 -3.56 -6.80 5.99
C TRP A 32 -4.03 -5.86 7.10
N SER A 33 -3.14 -5.59 8.07
CA SER A 33 -3.44 -4.73 9.21
C SER A 33 -2.71 -3.40 9.11
N VAL A 34 -3.43 -2.31 9.40
CA VAL A 34 -2.81 -0.99 9.58
C VAL A 34 -2.01 -0.98 10.87
N GLU A 35 -0.77 -0.50 10.79
CA GLU A 35 0.11 -0.35 11.94
C GLU A 35 -0.44 0.74 12.86
N PRO A 36 -0.70 0.46 14.16
CA PRO A 36 -1.27 1.44 15.06
C PRO A 36 -0.28 2.56 15.36
N GLN A 37 -0.78 3.78 15.52
CA GLN A 37 -0.02 4.93 16.00
C GLN A 37 -0.55 5.36 17.36
N ASP A 38 0.36 5.62 18.29
CA ASP A 38 0.04 5.97 19.67
C ASP A 38 -0.13 7.48 19.82
N ALA A 39 -1.37 7.94 19.98
CA ALA A 39 -1.71 9.35 20.14
C ALA A 39 -1.09 9.97 21.42
N GLU A 40 -0.96 9.20 22.49
CA GLU A 40 -0.33 9.71 23.73
C GLU A 40 1.17 9.91 23.53
N PHE A 41 1.83 8.96 22.86
CA PHE A 41 3.22 9.11 22.50
C PHE A 41 3.44 10.36 21.62
N ILE A 42 2.59 10.56 20.61
CA ILE A 42 2.65 11.74 19.72
C ILE A 42 2.53 13.04 20.55
N ARG A 43 1.54 13.13 21.44
CA ARG A 43 1.36 14.29 22.32
C ARG A 43 2.58 14.52 23.21
N SER A 44 3.19 13.45 23.72
CA SER A 44 4.39 13.56 24.54
C SER A 44 5.58 14.10 23.77
N MET A 45 5.73 13.72 22.50
CA MET A 45 6.78 14.25 21.62
C MET A 45 6.60 15.74 21.36
N ILE A 46 5.37 16.19 21.17
CA ILE A 46 5.05 17.62 21.01
C ILE A 46 5.35 18.38 22.30
N ALA A 47 4.91 17.88 23.44
CA ALA A 47 5.11 18.50 24.74
C ALA A 47 6.60 18.65 25.11
N GLN A 48 7.43 17.71 24.67
CA GLN A 48 8.88 17.74 24.89
C GLN A 48 9.65 18.55 23.84
N GLY A 49 8.99 19.07 22.81
CA GLY A 49 9.60 19.86 21.76
C GLY A 49 10.34 19.06 20.68
N PHE A 50 10.17 17.73 20.65
CA PHE A 50 10.74 16.87 19.61
C PHE A 50 9.91 16.85 18.33
N ALA A 51 8.65 17.29 18.40
CA ALA A 51 7.75 17.42 17.27
C ALA A 51 6.83 18.64 17.46
N SER A 52 6.11 19.03 16.40
CA SER A 52 5.13 20.10 16.42
C SER A 52 3.73 19.59 16.01
N GLU A 53 2.71 20.35 16.37
CA GLU A 53 1.33 20.05 15.94
C GLU A 53 1.18 20.01 14.41
N ALA A 54 1.98 20.78 13.68
CA ALA A 54 1.99 20.78 12.21
C ALA A 54 2.44 19.45 11.58
N GLU A 55 3.12 18.61 12.35
CA GLU A 55 3.55 17.27 11.91
C GLU A 55 2.50 16.20 12.17
N THR A 56 1.32 16.59 12.67
CA THR A 56 0.22 15.69 12.99
C THR A 56 -1.03 16.00 12.20
N THR A 57 -1.91 15.03 12.14
CA THR A 57 -3.26 15.17 11.60
C THR A 57 -4.23 14.28 12.36
N GLU A 58 -5.50 14.40 12.06
CA GLU A 58 -6.52 13.51 12.56
C GLU A 58 -6.94 12.51 11.46
N HIS A 59 -7.01 11.24 11.80
CA HIS A 59 -7.54 10.20 10.94
C HIS A 59 -8.46 9.28 11.74
N ARG A 60 -9.72 9.16 11.30
CA ARG A 60 -10.76 8.35 11.99
C ARG A 60 -10.91 8.70 13.48
N GLY A 61 -10.82 9.99 13.81
CA GLY A 61 -10.94 10.47 15.19
C GLY A 61 -9.71 10.28 16.07
N ALA A 62 -8.59 9.83 15.53
CA ALA A 62 -7.35 9.64 16.25
C ALA A 62 -6.26 10.59 15.76
N LEU A 63 -5.44 11.09 16.69
CA LEU A 63 -4.24 11.86 16.38
C LEU A 63 -3.17 10.92 15.82
N VAL A 64 -2.65 11.25 14.63
CA VAL A 64 -1.63 10.47 13.93
C VAL A 64 -0.57 11.40 13.34
N TRP A 65 0.58 10.82 12.97
CA TRP A 65 1.59 11.55 12.20
C TRP A 65 1.09 11.86 10.79
N ALA A 66 1.19 13.11 10.37
CA ALA A 66 0.79 13.53 9.02
C ALA A 66 1.67 12.88 7.93
N ALA A 67 2.94 12.62 8.25
CA ALA A 67 3.93 12.14 7.29
C ALA A 67 3.61 10.78 6.69
N GLY A 68 2.90 9.89 7.41
CA GLY A 68 2.64 8.59 6.84
C GLY A 68 1.93 7.58 7.72
N ALA A 69 1.62 6.46 7.09
CA ALA A 69 1.02 5.29 7.70
C ALA A 69 1.66 4.02 7.09
N ALA A 70 1.52 2.90 7.77
CA ALA A 70 2.04 1.63 7.29
C ALA A 70 1.06 0.49 7.52
N ILE A 71 1.23 -0.57 6.72
CA ILE A 71 0.49 -1.81 6.87
C ILE A 71 1.44 -3.01 6.90
N ASN A 72 1.02 -4.06 7.58
CA ASN A 72 1.79 -5.28 7.74
C ASN A 72 0.95 -6.51 7.37
N HIS A 73 1.62 -7.48 6.73
CA HIS A 73 1.04 -8.80 6.54
C HIS A 73 0.76 -9.44 7.91
N PRO A 74 -0.39 -10.10 8.13
CA PRO A 74 -0.76 -10.69 9.42
C PRO A 74 0.31 -11.62 10.00
N ASP A 75 0.97 -12.40 9.15
CA ASP A 75 1.99 -13.38 9.55
C ASP A 75 3.43 -12.92 9.26
N GLY A 76 3.62 -11.68 8.82
CA GLY A 76 4.93 -11.16 8.44
C GLY A 76 5.55 -11.82 7.20
N ALA A 77 4.73 -12.48 6.36
CA ALA A 77 5.21 -13.22 5.18
C ALA A 77 5.59 -12.32 3.99
N ALA A 78 5.40 -11.02 4.10
CA ALA A 78 5.72 -10.04 3.06
C ALA A 78 6.33 -8.79 3.68
N PRO A 79 7.09 -7.98 2.89
CA PRO A 79 7.63 -6.71 3.36
C PRO A 79 6.54 -5.75 3.83
N ARG A 80 6.84 -4.95 4.85
CA ARG A 80 5.99 -3.83 5.29
C ARG A 80 5.75 -2.86 4.13
N LEU A 81 4.52 -2.35 3.99
CA LEU A 81 4.19 -1.27 3.08
C LEU A 81 4.05 0.03 3.88
N LEU A 82 4.86 1.02 3.53
CA LEU A 82 4.83 2.37 4.09
C LEU A 82 4.23 3.32 3.05
N PHE A 83 3.38 4.23 3.50
CA PHE A 83 2.77 5.29 2.69
C PHE A 83 3.23 6.63 3.24
N ASN A 84 4.00 7.36 2.44
CA ASN A 84 4.55 8.67 2.81
C ASN A 84 3.82 9.79 2.10
N GLN A 85 3.53 10.87 2.84
CA GLN A 85 2.97 12.06 2.24
C GLN A 85 4.00 12.79 1.37
N VAL A 86 3.64 13.05 0.11
CA VAL A 86 4.41 13.87 -0.81
C VAL A 86 3.48 14.86 -1.51
N PRO A 87 3.98 16.06 -1.89
CA PRO A 87 3.16 17.05 -2.58
C PRO A 87 2.94 16.73 -4.07
N GLU A 88 3.81 15.93 -4.68
CA GLU A 88 3.76 15.61 -6.11
C GLU A 88 2.66 14.58 -6.40
N PRO A 89 1.71 14.87 -7.30
CA PRO A 89 0.74 13.89 -7.75
C PRO A 89 1.39 12.86 -8.69
N LYS A 90 0.83 11.63 -8.68
CA LYS A 90 1.19 10.64 -9.69
C LYS A 90 0.66 11.06 -11.06
N THR A 91 1.53 11.16 -12.08
CA THR A 91 1.18 11.60 -13.42
C THR A 91 1.58 10.62 -14.53
N VAL A 92 2.61 9.78 -14.29
CA VAL A 92 3.14 8.83 -15.28
C VAL A 92 3.05 7.40 -14.76
N LYS A 93 3.19 6.42 -15.65
CA LYS A 93 3.22 4.99 -15.30
C LYS A 93 4.28 4.70 -14.24
N ASN A 94 3.88 4.02 -13.14
CA ASN A 94 4.84 3.55 -12.15
C ASN A 94 5.82 2.56 -12.79
N ARG A 95 7.11 2.72 -12.48
CA ARG A 95 8.15 1.80 -12.97
C ARG A 95 8.27 0.55 -12.09
N VAL A 96 7.85 0.65 -10.83
CA VAL A 96 7.71 -0.48 -9.90
C VAL A 96 6.24 -0.65 -9.58
N HIS A 97 5.72 -1.86 -9.64
CA HIS A 97 4.36 -2.19 -9.27
C HIS A 97 4.31 -3.51 -8.49
N LEU A 98 3.28 -3.68 -7.68
CA LEU A 98 3.06 -4.92 -6.96
C LEU A 98 2.31 -5.91 -7.86
N ASP A 99 2.80 -7.15 -7.90
CA ASP A 99 2.11 -8.28 -8.51
C ASP A 99 1.53 -9.14 -7.39
N LEU A 100 0.22 -9.05 -7.20
CA LEU A 100 -0.47 -9.76 -6.12
C LEU A 100 -0.65 -11.23 -6.48
N ARG A 101 -0.38 -12.09 -5.51
CA ARG A 101 -0.52 -13.53 -5.61
C ARG A 101 -1.21 -14.07 -4.38
N SER A 102 -2.05 -15.06 -4.60
CA SER A 102 -2.69 -15.86 -3.55
C SER A 102 -2.41 -17.34 -3.80
N ALA A 103 -2.83 -18.20 -2.88
CA ALA A 103 -2.65 -19.64 -3.00
C ALA A 103 -3.32 -20.22 -4.27
N ALA A 104 -4.39 -19.59 -4.74
CA ALA A 104 -5.05 -19.90 -6.00
C ALA A 104 -5.20 -18.62 -6.85
N PRO A 105 -5.27 -18.73 -8.19
CA PRO A 105 -5.56 -17.57 -9.04
C PRO A 105 -6.89 -16.92 -8.66
N ALA A 106 -6.96 -15.60 -8.78
CA ALA A 106 -8.17 -14.86 -8.44
C ALA A 106 -9.34 -15.20 -9.38
N THR A 107 -10.53 -15.19 -8.80
CA THR A 107 -11.79 -15.40 -9.48
C THR A 107 -12.43 -14.07 -9.90
N GLN A 108 -13.49 -14.12 -10.71
CA GLN A 108 -14.27 -12.94 -11.06
C GLN A 108 -14.82 -12.23 -9.82
N GLU A 109 -15.23 -12.98 -8.79
CA GLU A 109 -15.71 -12.42 -7.52
C GLU A 109 -14.66 -11.54 -6.85
N GLU A 110 -13.39 -11.96 -6.88
CA GLU A 110 -12.28 -11.18 -6.32
C GLU A 110 -11.99 -9.91 -7.15
N LEU A 111 -12.10 -9.99 -8.48
CA LEU A 111 -12.00 -8.81 -9.34
C LEU A 111 -13.12 -7.80 -9.03
N ASP A 112 -14.34 -8.30 -8.86
CA ASP A 112 -15.50 -7.47 -8.53
C ASP A 112 -15.37 -6.84 -7.12
N ARG A 113 -14.80 -7.57 -6.16
CA ARG A 113 -14.51 -7.05 -4.82
C ARG A 113 -13.52 -5.88 -4.86
N LEU A 114 -12.42 -6.01 -5.60
CA LEU A 114 -11.44 -4.94 -5.75
C LEU A 114 -12.03 -3.72 -6.45
N ALA A 115 -12.83 -3.93 -7.50
CA ALA A 115 -13.54 -2.85 -8.18
C ALA A 115 -14.53 -2.14 -7.25
N ALA A 116 -15.25 -2.88 -6.41
CA ALA A 116 -16.18 -2.32 -5.41
C ALA A 116 -15.45 -1.52 -4.32
N LEU A 117 -14.21 -1.87 -3.99
CA LEU A 117 -13.34 -1.09 -3.11
C LEU A 117 -12.82 0.20 -3.75
N GLY A 118 -12.95 0.37 -5.06
CA GLY A 118 -12.50 1.56 -5.77
C GLY A 118 -11.25 1.36 -6.65
N ALA A 119 -10.78 0.11 -6.83
CA ALA A 119 -9.74 -0.17 -7.81
C ALA A 119 -10.28 0.01 -9.23
N GLU A 120 -9.53 0.71 -10.07
CA GLU A 120 -9.88 0.89 -11.48
C GLU A 120 -9.18 -0.18 -12.32
N ARG A 121 -9.95 -0.94 -13.10
CA ARG A 121 -9.39 -1.91 -14.05
C ARG A 121 -8.85 -1.16 -15.27
N VAL A 122 -7.53 -1.13 -15.43
CA VAL A 122 -6.85 -0.35 -16.47
C VAL A 122 -6.24 -1.21 -17.59
N GLY A 123 -6.18 -2.54 -17.41
CA GLY A 123 -5.63 -3.39 -18.43
C GLY A 123 -5.62 -4.87 -18.05
N LYS A 124 -5.06 -5.65 -18.95
CA LYS A 124 -4.84 -7.08 -18.77
C LYS A 124 -3.59 -7.52 -19.52
N GLY A 125 -3.00 -8.61 -19.08
CA GLY A 125 -1.83 -9.18 -19.73
C GLY A 125 -1.86 -10.71 -19.73
N ARG A 126 -1.02 -11.28 -20.59
CA ARG A 126 -0.85 -12.71 -20.72
C ARG A 126 0.59 -13.06 -21.09
N GLN A 127 1.10 -14.12 -20.49
CA GLN A 127 2.37 -14.72 -20.87
C GLN A 127 2.25 -16.24 -20.72
N GLY A 128 2.29 -16.96 -21.85
CA GLY A 128 2.04 -18.40 -21.85
C GLY A 128 0.68 -18.73 -21.23
N PRO A 129 0.62 -19.64 -20.24
CA PRO A 129 -0.62 -19.97 -19.54
C PRO A 129 -1.02 -18.96 -18.46
N HIS A 130 -0.13 -17.98 -18.15
CA HIS A 130 -0.37 -17.02 -17.07
C HIS A 130 -1.11 -15.80 -17.58
N GLN A 131 -2.13 -15.40 -16.83
CA GLN A 131 -2.95 -14.23 -17.13
C GLN A 131 -3.06 -13.34 -15.89
N TRP A 132 -3.22 -12.04 -16.09
CA TRP A 132 -3.43 -11.08 -15.02
C TRP A 132 -4.27 -9.90 -15.45
N VAL A 133 -4.90 -9.27 -14.47
CA VAL A 133 -5.58 -7.99 -14.62
C VAL A 133 -4.70 -6.91 -14.01
N VAL A 134 -4.62 -5.78 -14.68
CA VAL A 134 -3.96 -4.58 -14.17
C VAL A 134 -5.02 -3.65 -13.59
N PHE A 135 -4.85 -3.30 -12.33
CA PHE A 135 -5.65 -2.32 -11.62
C PHE A 135 -4.84 -1.07 -11.30
N ALA A 136 -5.53 0.02 -11.05
CA ALA A 136 -4.99 1.20 -10.37
C ALA A 136 -5.66 1.35 -9.00
N ASP A 137 -4.87 1.70 -7.98
CA ASP A 137 -5.38 2.07 -6.67
C ASP A 137 -6.04 3.47 -6.71
N PRO A 138 -6.65 3.96 -5.61
CA PRO A 138 -7.34 5.26 -5.61
C PRO A 138 -6.46 6.46 -5.95
N GLU A 139 -5.14 6.35 -5.84
CA GLU A 139 -4.19 7.40 -6.26
C GLU A 139 -3.54 7.10 -7.61
N GLY A 140 -3.99 6.08 -8.32
CA GLY A 140 -3.54 5.75 -9.68
C GLY A 140 -2.34 4.82 -9.74
N ASN A 141 -1.87 4.25 -8.62
CA ASN A 141 -0.75 3.31 -8.63
C ASN A 141 -1.18 1.99 -9.26
N GLU A 142 -0.49 1.56 -10.31
CA GLU A 142 -0.77 0.30 -11.00
C GLU A 142 -0.31 -0.89 -10.17
N PHE A 143 -1.13 -1.92 -10.13
CA PHE A 143 -0.79 -3.24 -9.58
C PHE A 143 -1.46 -4.34 -10.39
N CYS A 144 -0.91 -5.55 -10.33
CA CYS A 144 -1.40 -6.69 -11.06
C CYS A 144 -1.98 -7.75 -10.13
N LEU A 145 -3.00 -8.43 -10.59
CA LEU A 145 -3.59 -9.59 -9.91
C LEU A 145 -3.62 -10.78 -10.86
N ALA A 146 -2.96 -11.88 -10.47
CA ALA A 146 -2.98 -13.12 -11.23
C ALA A 146 -4.38 -13.75 -11.22
N VAL A 147 -4.88 -14.14 -12.38
CA VAL A 147 -6.21 -14.72 -12.59
C VAL A 147 -6.13 -16.07 -13.29
N ALA A 148 -7.12 -16.95 -13.07
CA ALA A 148 -7.20 -18.24 -13.75
C ALA A 148 -7.57 -18.10 -15.21
N GLU A 149 -8.60 -17.29 -15.47
CA GLU A 149 -9.11 -17.00 -16.82
C GLU A 149 -9.55 -15.54 -16.90
N LEU A 150 -9.39 -14.96 -18.09
CA LEU A 150 -9.93 -13.63 -18.41
C LEU A 150 -11.22 -13.79 -19.20
N SER A 151 -12.29 -13.35 -18.65
CA SER A 151 -13.55 -13.16 -19.36
C SER A 151 -13.52 -11.92 -20.27
#